data_94ddec44b2dd35a86d38c8d1ff442978
#
_entry.id   94ddec44b2dd35a86d38c8d1ff442978
#
_cell.length_a   1.000
_cell.length_b   1.000
_cell.length_c   1.000
_cell.angle_alpha   90.00
_cell.angle_beta   90.00
_cell.angle_gamma   90.00
#
_symmetry.space_group_name_H-M   'P 1'
#
loop_
_entity.id
_entity.type
_entity.pdbx_description
1 polymer ?
#
loop_
_entity_poly.entity_id
_entity_poly.type
_entity_poly.pdbx_seq_one_letter_code
_entity_poly.pdbx_strand_id
1 'polypeptide(L)'
;MKQILLTSLMLFFLISCGGVKKTQEALNMGNYGNAINTALKNIAENKTKKSNQPYIQMLEEAYKKNTERELQQMAFLKKDNNPANHEIIFNGYQNLKSIQERIKPLLPLKLYDENRDARFAFKNYDEEIIKSKRELSDYLYNNATALLNTGLYKEDFRKAFDQFTYLNEINPNYKDTALKLDEAHNKGLDYVQVVMINDSEQIVPNRLEQELLNFNTYGLNDLWTVYHTNALENIKYDYEMQVAFRNINISPEQVTEKQISKEKQIKDGYKYATNSNGEVLKDSLGNKIKIDKFKTVKCNFYQFTQLKSVEVVGNVSFLDLNSQQQINSYPLASQFIFNHVYAKHNGDTNALEEDMVPLLQLSAVPFPSNEQMVYDAGEDLKAKLKGIVTRHRFN
;
A
#
# COMPACT_ATOMS: atom_id res chain seq x y z
N MET A 1 -41.07 -2.24 33.52
CA MET A 1 -40.50 -3.31 32.70
C MET A 1 -41.39 -3.78 31.55
N LYS A 2 -42.74 -3.97 31.74
CA LYS A 2 -43.65 -4.37 30.63
C LYS A 2 -43.78 -3.33 29.49
N GLN A 3 -43.72 -2.04 29.78
CA GLN A 3 -43.81 -0.98 28.72
C GLN A 3 -42.53 -0.86 27.88
N ILE A 4 -41.34 -1.15 28.43
CA ILE A 4 -40.08 -1.13 27.68
C ILE A 4 -39.98 -2.33 26.74
N LEU A 5 -40.56 -3.46 27.10
CA LEU A 5 -40.61 -4.66 26.25
C LEU A 5 -41.57 -4.46 25.04
N LEU A 6 -42.65 -3.71 25.21
CA LEU A 6 -43.61 -3.43 24.12
C LEU A 6 -43.03 -2.43 23.09
N THR A 7 -42.28 -1.41 23.54
CA THR A 7 -41.62 -0.47 22.66
C THR A 7 -40.44 -1.08 21.89
N SER A 8 -39.70 -2.02 22.50
CA SER A 8 -38.61 -2.76 21.81
C SER A 8 -39.17 -3.71 20.74
N LEU A 9 -40.34 -4.32 20.97
CA LEU A 9 -40.96 -5.19 19.97
C LEU A 9 -41.55 -4.43 18.78
N MET A 10 -41.98 -3.17 18.98
CA MET A 10 -42.50 -2.31 17.90
C MET A 10 -41.41 -1.75 16.99
N LEU A 11 -40.16 -1.57 17.50
CA LEU A 11 -39.02 -1.12 16.69
C LEU A 11 -38.50 -2.20 15.71
N PHE A 12 -38.68 -3.49 16.02
CA PHE A 12 -38.28 -4.59 15.15
C PHE A 12 -39.17 -4.75 13.90
N PHE A 13 -40.40 -4.26 13.92
CA PHE A 13 -41.31 -4.32 12.76
C PHE A 13 -41.04 -3.21 11.72
N LEU A 14 -40.36 -2.12 12.07
CA LEU A 14 -40.09 -1.03 11.15
C LEU A 14 -38.86 -1.27 10.22
N ILE A 15 -37.97 -2.20 10.57
CA ILE A 15 -36.76 -2.50 9.80
C ILE A 15 -37.05 -3.40 8.59
N SER A 16 -38.11 -4.23 8.65
CA SER A 16 -38.48 -5.15 7.55
C SER A 16 -39.16 -4.44 6.36
N CYS A 17 -39.78 -3.29 6.55
CA CYS A 17 -40.50 -2.56 5.49
C CYS A 17 -39.57 -1.74 4.57
N GLY A 18 -38.37 -1.37 5.04
CA GLY A 18 -37.47 -0.52 4.27
C GLY A 18 -36.86 -1.20 3.04
N GLY A 19 -36.60 -2.50 3.11
CA GLY A 19 -35.98 -3.25 2.00
C GLY A 19 -36.95 -3.47 0.83
N VAL A 20 -38.17 -3.90 1.12
CA VAL A 20 -39.24 -4.12 0.11
C VAL A 20 -39.56 -2.80 -0.59
N LYS A 21 -39.75 -1.72 0.18
CA LYS A 21 -40.03 -0.37 -0.36
C LYS A 21 -38.94 0.13 -1.29
N LYS A 22 -37.67 0.00 -0.89
CA LYS A 22 -36.50 0.39 -1.73
C LYS A 22 -36.42 -0.43 -3.02
N THR A 23 -36.72 -1.72 -2.96
CA THR A 23 -36.73 -2.59 -4.14
C THR A 23 -37.86 -2.23 -5.10
N GLN A 24 -39.05 -1.89 -4.56
CA GLN A 24 -40.17 -1.42 -5.35
C GLN A 24 -39.90 -0.04 -5.99
N GLU A 25 -39.26 0.86 -5.26
CA GLU A 25 -38.81 2.15 -5.79
C GLU A 25 -37.82 1.97 -6.95
N ALA A 26 -36.81 1.08 -6.79
CA ALA A 26 -35.87 0.75 -7.86
C ALA A 26 -36.56 0.19 -9.10
N LEU A 27 -37.54 -0.72 -8.92
CA LEU A 27 -38.35 -1.26 -10.00
C LEU A 27 -39.14 -0.17 -10.73
N ASN A 28 -39.81 0.72 -9.98
CA ASN A 28 -40.63 1.81 -10.53
C ASN A 28 -39.79 2.86 -11.25
N MET A 29 -38.55 3.11 -10.80
CA MET A 29 -37.59 4.01 -11.43
C MET A 29 -36.89 3.39 -12.66
N GLY A 30 -37.18 2.14 -13.02
CA GLY A 30 -36.52 1.45 -14.14
C GLY A 30 -35.12 0.94 -13.79
N ASN A 31 -34.69 1.00 -12.53
CA ASN A 31 -33.41 0.40 -12.07
C ASN A 31 -33.59 -1.10 -11.81
N TYR A 32 -33.88 -1.83 -12.91
CA TYR A 32 -34.21 -3.27 -12.83
C TYR A 32 -33.07 -4.11 -12.31
N GLY A 33 -31.81 -3.79 -12.66
CA GLY A 33 -30.64 -4.51 -12.17
C GLY A 33 -30.52 -4.47 -10.63
N ASN A 34 -30.75 -3.31 -10.01
CA ASN A 34 -30.74 -3.18 -8.55
C ASN A 34 -31.93 -3.91 -7.92
N ALA A 35 -33.13 -3.83 -8.52
CA ALA A 35 -34.31 -4.58 -8.06
C ALA A 35 -34.05 -6.08 -8.10
N ILE A 36 -33.50 -6.62 -9.19
CA ILE A 36 -33.12 -8.03 -9.33
C ILE A 36 -32.09 -8.44 -8.27
N ASN A 37 -31.01 -7.68 -8.12
CA ASN A 37 -29.94 -8.00 -7.17
C ASN A 37 -30.44 -8.04 -5.73
N THR A 38 -31.27 -7.06 -5.35
CA THR A 38 -31.85 -6.99 -4.00
C THR A 38 -32.84 -8.13 -3.76
N ALA A 39 -33.70 -8.42 -4.73
CA ALA A 39 -34.65 -9.53 -4.64
C ALA A 39 -33.92 -10.88 -4.53
N LEU A 40 -32.94 -11.15 -5.40
CA LEU A 40 -32.15 -12.39 -5.36
C LEU A 40 -31.46 -12.59 -4.00
N LYS A 41 -30.85 -11.53 -3.43
CA LYS A 41 -30.20 -11.60 -2.12
C LYS A 41 -31.19 -12.05 -1.03
N ASN A 42 -32.36 -11.42 -0.95
CA ASN A 42 -33.35 -11.75 0.08
C ASN A 42 -33.98 -13.15 -0.13
N ILE A 43 -34.24 -13.54 -1.37
CA ILE A 43 -34.81 -14.87 -1.69
C ILE A 43 -33.78 -15.99 -1.41
N ALA A 44 -32.50 -15.77 -1.69
CA ALA A 44 -31.46 -16.75 -1.42
C ALA A 44 -31.31 -17.09 0.07
N GLU A 45 -31.55 -16.12 0.98
CA GLU A 45 -31.54 -16.37 2.41
C GLU A 45 -32.67 -17.35 2.85
N ASN A 46 -33.90 -17.16 2.37
CA ASN A 46 -35.02 -18.06 2.59
C ASN A 46 -36.18 -17.78 1.62
N LYS A 47 -36.32 -18.61 0.58
CA LYS A 47 -37.34 -18.46 -0.45
C LYS A 47 -38.78 -18.73 0.03
N THR A 48 -38.98 -19.43 1.16
CA THR A 48 -40.31 -19.79 1.71
C THR A 48 -40.79 -18.79 2.75
N LYS A 49 -39.97 -17.86 3.20
CA LYS A 49 -40.31 -16.89 4.23
C LYS A 49 -41.38 -15.92 3.70
N LYS A 50 -42.48 -15.77 4.45
CA LYS A 50 -43.63 -14.92 4.07
C LYS A 50 -43.21 -13.48 3.76
N SER A 51 -42.24 -12.91 4.50
CA SER A 51 -41.72 -11.55 4.23
C SER A 51 -40.96 -11.42 2.93
N ASN A 52 -40.55 -12.52 2.29
CA ASN A 52 -39.80 -12.52 1.03
C ASN A 52 -40.74 -12.69 -0.19
N GLN A 53 -42.03 -12.91 -0.01
CA GLN A 53 -43.00 -13.00 -1.10
C GLN A 53 -43.01 -11.77 -2.02
N PRO A 54 -42.99 -10.51 -1.51
CA PRO A 54 -42.90 -9.35 -2.38
C PRO A 54 -41.65 -9.32 -3.27
N TYR A 55 -40.52 -9.85 -2.77
CA TYR A 55 -39.31 -9.94 -3.56
C TYR A 55 -39.40 -10.92 -4.74
N ILE A 56 -40.16 -12.00 -4.60
CA ILE A 56 -40.42 -12.99 -5.67
C ILE A 56 -41.20 -12.31 -6.81
N GLN A 57 -42.29 -11.60 -6.45
CA GLN A 57 -43.10 -10.84 -7.42
C GLN A 57 -42.27 -9.76 -8.14
N MET A 58 -41.52 -8.96 -7.36
CA MET A 58 -40.64 -7.93 -7.94
C MET A 58 -39.53 -8.53 -8.83
N LEU A 59 -39.00 -9.70 -8.46
CA LEU A 59 -38.00 -10.40 -9.27
C LEU A 59 -38.57 -10.82 -10.64
N GLU A 60 -39.78 -11.40 -10.65
CA GLU A 60 -40.49 -11.81 -11.87
C GLU A 60 -40.68 -10.59 -12.81
N GLU A 61 -41.20 -9.50 -12.26
CA GLU A 61 -41.44 -8.26 -13.02
C GLU A 61 -40.17 -7.58 -13.49
N ALA A 62 -39.17 -7.42 -12.59
CA ALA A 62 -37.90 -6.80 -12.91
C ALA A 62 -37.12 -7.59 -13.97
N TYR A 63 -37.10 -8.92 -13.86
CA TYR A 63 -36.48 -9.78 -14.87
C TYR A 63 -37.10 -9.60 -16.25
N LYS A 64 -38.44 -9.61 -16.35
CA LYS A 64 -39.17 -9.40 -17.60
C LYS A 64 -38.81 -8.05 -18.21
N LYS A 65 -38.98 -6.96 -17.46
CA LYS A 65 -38.73 -5.59 -17.93
C LYS A 65 -37.26 -5.36 -18.29
N ASN A 66 -36.33 -5.89 -17.47
CA ASN A 66 -34.91 -5.81 -17.78
C ASN A 66 -34.56 -6.53 -19.09
N THR A 67 -35.04 -7.74 -19.26
CA THR A 67 -34.78 -8.53 -20.46
C THR A 67 -35.32 -7.85 -21.72
N GLU A 68 -36.56 -7.32 -21.67
CA GLU A 68 -37.14 -6.58 -22.78
C GLU A 68 -36.33 -5.32 -23.12
N ARG A 69 -35.95 -4.54 -22.13
CA ARG A 69 -35.16 -3.32 -22.33
C ARG A 69 -33.77 -3.62 -22.92
N GLU A 70 -33.03 -4.55 -22.34
CA GLU A 70 -31.68 -4.92 -22.80
C GLU A 70 -31.71 -5.45 -24.24
N LEU A 71 -32.69 -6.32 -24.58
CA LEU A 71 -32.82 -6.84 -25.93
C LEU A 71 -33.17 -5.74 -26.96
N GLN A 72 -34.04 -4.78 -26.58
CA GLN A 72 -34.35 -3.63 -27.43
C GLN A 72 -33.12 -2.73 -27.63
N GLN A 73 -32.38 -2.45 -26.59
CA GLN A 73 -31.15 -1.66 -26.67
C GLN A 73 -30.12 -2.33 -27.57
N MET A 74 -29.85 -3.63 -27.39
CA MET A 74 -28.90 -4.36 -28.24
C MET A 74 -29.36 -4.44 -29.70
N ALA A 75 -30.67 -4.58 -29.96
CA ALA A 75 -31.23 -4.55 -31.30
C ALA A 75 -31.04 -3.19 -31.98
N PHE A 76 -31.19 -2.10 -31.22
CA PHE A 76 -30.91 -0.74 -31.67
C PHE A 76 -29.43 -0.54 -32.01
N LEU A 77 -28.51 -0.92 -31.08
CA LEU A 77 -27.06 -0.78 -31.26
C LEU A 77 -26.54 -1.62 -32.46
N LYS A 78 -27.13 -2.79 -32.70
CA LYS A 78 -26.81 -3.60 -33.88
C LYS A 78 -27.23 -2.92 -35.21
N LYS A 79 -28.35 -2.21 -35.24
CA LYS A 79 -28.81 -1.46 -36.41
C LYS A 79 -27.93 -0.24 -36.71
N ASP A 80 -27.38 0.38 -35.69
CA ASP A 80 -26.43 1.51 -35.78
C ASP A 80 -25.13 1.09 -36.49
N ASN A 81 -24.78 -0.19 -36.46
CA ASN A 81 -23.61 -0.80 -37.11
C ASN A 81 -22.29 -0.08 -36.75
N ASN A 82 -22.23 0.58 -35.57
CA ASN A 82 -21.02 1.20 -35.08
C ASN A 82 -20.18 0.14 -34.33
N PRO A 83 -18.94 -0.14 -34.78
CA PRO A 83 -18.07 -1.13 -34.11
C PRO A 83 -17.78 -0.84 -32.64
N ALA A 84 -17.81 0.41 -32.22
CA ALA A 84 -17.67 0.79 -30.81
C ALA A 84 -18.78 0.22 -29.90
N ASN A 85 -19.92 -0.21 -30.49
CA ASN A 85 -21.03 -0.82 -29.76
C ASN A 85 -20.82 -2.32 -29.44
N HIS A 86 -19.82 -2.99 -30.05
CA HIS A 86 -19.60 -4.41 -29.85
C HIS A 86 -19.42 -4.83 -28.40
N GLU A 87 -18.73 -4.02 -27.62
CA GLU A 87 -18.52 -4.28 -26.19
C GLU A 87 -19.83 -4.22 -25.39
N ILE A 88 -20.67 -3.22 -25.65
CA ILE A 88 -21.97 -3.06 -24.98
C ILE A 88 -22.88 -4.24 -25.34
N ILE A 89 -22.88 -4.68 -26.60
CA ILE A 89 -23.67 -5.81 -27.06
C ILE A 89 -23.21 -7.12 -26.41
N PHE A 90 -21.91 -7.38 -26.38
CA PHE A 90 -21.34 -8.57 -25.76
C PHE A 90 -21.66 -8.64 -24.26
N ASN A 91 -21.39 -7.55 -23.52
CA ASN A 91 -21.67 -7.45 -22.11
C ASN A 91 -23.17 -7.55 -21.80
N GLY A 92 -24.03 -7.03 -22.66
CA GLY A 92 -25.47 -7.13 -22.53
C GLY A 92 -25.95 -8.58 -22.56
N TYR A 93 -25.51 -9.39 -23.53
CA TYR A 93 -25.87 -10.81 -23.58
C TYR A 93 -25.27 -11.61 -22.41
N GLN A 94 -24.04 -11.33 -22.01
CA GLN A 94 -23.44 -11.94 -20.83
C GLN A 94 -24.23 -11.64 -19.55
N ASN A 95 -24.65 -10.38 -19.38
CA ASN A 95 -25.45 -9.97 -18.23
C ASN A 95 -26.82 -10.68 -18.20
N LEU A 96 -27.51 -10.76 -19.35
CA LEU A 96 -28.77 -11.50 -19.44
C LEU A 96 -28.61 -12.98 -19.07
N LYS A 97 -27.56 -13.64 -19.54
CA LYS A 97 -27.24 -15.02 -19.18
C LYS A 97 -26.94 -15.15 -17.68
N SER A 98 -26.10 -14.29 -17.13
CA SER A 98 -25.72 -14.29 -15.72
C SER A 98 -26.94 -14.14 -14.79
N ILE A 99 -27.87 -13.24 -15.14
CA ILE A 99 -29.12 -13.08 -14.35
C ILE A 99 -29.92 -14.39 -14.34
N GLN A 100 -30.08 -15.06 -15.50
CA GLN A 100 -30.78 -16.34 -15.60
C GLN A 100 -30.12 -17.42 -14.73
N GLU A 101 -28.80 -17.54 -14.80
CA GLU A 101 -28.02 -18.52 -14.03
C GLU A 101 -28.12 -18.31 -12.53
N ARG A 102 -28.32 -17.07 -12.08
CA ARG A 102 -28.58 -16.75 -10.67
C ARG A 102 -30.01 -17.04 -10.21
N ILE A 103 -30.98 -16.99 -11.11
CA ILE A 103 -32.39 -17.30 -10.80
C ILE A 103 -32.62 -18.82 -10.80
N LYS A 104 -32.09 -19.55 -11.75
CA LYS A 104 -32.32 -20.99 -11.94
C LYS A 104 -32.18 -21.85 -10.69
N PRO A 105 -31.13 -21.70 -9.83
CA PRO A 105 -30.97 -22.52 -8.63
C PRO A 105 -32.03 -22.27 -7.55
N LEU A 106 -32.73 -21.13 -7.62
CA LEU A 106 -33.73 -20.75 -6.64
C LEU A 106 -35.13 -21.35 -6.95
N LEU A 107 -35.33 -21.81 -8.18
CA LEU A 107 -36.62 -22.37 -8.61
C LEU A 107 -36.97 -23.67 -7.90
N PRO A 108 -38.28 -24.00 -7.75
CA PRO A 108 -39.42 -23.14 -8.01
C PRO A 108 -39.58 -22.03 -6.96
N LEU A 109 -40.08 -20.86 -7.40
CA LEU A 109 -40.39 -19.71 -6.54
C LEU A 109 -41.89 -19.54 -6.48
N LYS A 110 -42.51 -19.92 -5.36
CA LYS A 110 -43.97 -19.94 -5.20
C LYS A 110 -44.49 -18.57 -4.77
N LEU A 111 -45.48 -18.07 -5.50
CA LEU A 111 -46.30 -16.91 -5.13
C LEU A 111 -47.57 -17.40 -4.43
N TYR A 112 -47.57 -17.34 -3.07
CA TYR A 112 -48.64 -17.95 -2.30
C TYR A 112 -49.96 -17.23 -2.50
N ASP A 113 -50.00 -15.92 -2.62
CA ASP A 113 -51.22 -15.13 -2.77
C ASP A 113 -51.88 -15.37 -4.16
N GLU A 114 -51.12 -15.73 -5.17
CA GLU A 114 -51.60 -16.04 -6.52
C GLU A 114 -51.72 -17.54 -6.79
N ASN A 115 -51.35 -18.36 -5.82
CA ASN A 115 -51.36 -19.83 -5.86
C ASN A 115 -50.68 -20.40 -7.15
N ARG A 116 -49.58 -19.77 -7.60
CA ARG A 116 -48.77 -20.18 -8.76
C ARG A 116 -47.30 -20.04 -8.49
N ASP A 117 -46.49 -20.60 -9.35
CA ASP A 117 -45.06 -20.31 -9.39
C ASP A 117 -44.77 -19.07 -10.24
N ALA A 118 -43.72 -18.31 -9.84
CA ALA A 118 -43.20 -17.19 -10.63
C ALA A 118 -42.64 -17.70 -11.98
N ARG A 119 -42.86 -16.94 -13.04
CA ARG A 119 -42.53 -17.33 -14.44
C ARG A 119 -41.38 -16.52 -14.93
N PHE A 120 -40.36 -17.20 -15.46
CA PHE A 120 -39.19 -16.62 -16.08
C PHE A 120 -39.02 -17.15 -17.49
N ALA A 121 -39.12 -16.28 -18.51
CA ALA A 121 -38.92 -16.63 -19.89
C ALA A 121 -37.41 -16.73 -20.21
N PHE A 122 -36.79 -17.82 -19.77
CA PHE A 122 -35.39 -18.08 -20.04
C PHE A 122 -35.14 -18.35 -21.53
N LYS A 123 -34.05 -17.79 -22.03
CA LYS A 123 -33.55 -18.01 -23.40
C LYS A 123 -32.10 -18.47 -23.38
N ASN A 124 -31.69 -19.25 -24.34
CA ASN A 124 -30.26 -19.51 -24.55
C ASN A 124 -29.65 -18.33 -25.31
N TYR A 125 -28.59 -17.75 -24.78
CA TYR A 125 -27.84 -16.64 -25.40
C TYR A 125 -26.45 -17.06 -25.84
N ASP A 126 -26.11 -18.34 -25.84
CA ASP A 126 -24.74 -18.80 -26.12
C ASP A 126 -24.28 -18.44 -27.53
N GLU A 127 -25.16 -18.58 -28.54
CA GLU A 127 -24.84 -18.21 -29.91
C GLU A 127 -24.59 -16.70 -30.06
N GLU A 128 -25.44 -15.88 -29.45
CA GLU A 128 -25.30 -14.42 -29.46
C GLU A 128 -24.02 -13.98 -28.73
N ILE A 129 -23.68 -14.63 -27.63
CA ILE A 129 -22.45 -14.37 -26.88
C ILE A 129 -21.23 -14.73 -27.74
N ILE A 130 -21.21 -15.90 -28.35
CA ILE A 130 -20.11 -16.35 -29.23
C ILE A 130 -19.94 -15.38 -30.40
N LYS A 131 -21.05 -15.00 -31.04
CA LYS A 131 -21.06 -14.09 -32.19
C LYS A 131 -20.53 -12.69 -31.77
N SER A 132 -21.10 -12.09 -30.74
CA SER A 132 -20.71 -10.76 -30.27
C SER A 132 -19.29 -10.74 -29.72
N LYS A 133 -18.83 -11.83 -29.07
CA LYS A 133 -17.44 -12.00 -28.63
C LYS A 133 -16.48 -11.95 -29.84
N ARG A 134 -16.82 -12.62 -30.96
CA ARG A 134 -15.98 -12.59 -32.15
C ARG A 134 -15.93 -11.20 -32.77
N GLU A 135 -17.10 -10.53 -32.90
CA GLU A 135 -17.19 -9.19 -33.45
C GLU A 135 -16.37 -8.18 -32.59
N LEU A 136 -16.45 -8.28 -31.28
CA LEU A 136 -15.65 -7.46 -30.34
C LEU A 136 -14.16 -7.79 -30.49
N SER A 137 -13.80 -9.08 -30.57
CA SER A 137 -12.39 -9.48 -30.71
C SER A 137 -11.78 -8.98 -32.02
N ASP A 138 -12.52 -9.05 -33.13
CA ASP A 138 -12.07 -8.51 -34.42
C ASP A 138 -11.91 -6.98 -34.35
N TYR A 139 -12.85 -6.29 -33.75
CA TYR A 139 -12.78 -4.83 -33.58
C TYR A 139 -11.56 -4.40 -32.74
N LEU A 140 -11.38 -4.97 -31.54
CA LEU A 140 -10.25 -4.66 -30.66
C LEU A 140 -8.92 -4.94 -31.35
N TYR A 141 -8.79 -6.11 -31.98
CA TYR A 141 -7.57 -6.50 -32.68
C TYR A 141 -7.23 -5.54 -33.83
N ASN A 142 -8.20 -5.18 -34.65
CA ASN A 142 -7.98 -4.32 -35.81
C ASN A 142 -7.66 -2.89 -35.37
N ASN A 143 -8.37 -2.37 -34.37
CA ASN A 143 -8.16 -1.03 -33.84
C ASN A 143 -6.80 -0.90 -33.14
N ALA A 144 -6.45 -1.85 -32.26
CA ALA A 144 -5.14 -1.89 -31.60
C ALA A 144 -3.99 -2.07 -32.61
N THR A 145 -4.18 -2.89 -33.65
CA THR A 145 -3.20 -3.07 -34.73
C THR A 145 -3.01 -1.78 -35.54
N ALA A 146 -4.09 -1.06 -35.79
CA ALA A 146 -4.01 0.24 -36.46
C ALA A 146 -3.20 1.26 -35.61
N LEU A 147 -3.50 1.37 -34.31
CA LEU A 147 -2.74 2.21 -33.38
C LEU A 147 -1.26 1.83 -33.33
N LEU A 148 -0.96 0.52 -33.31
CA LEU A 148 0.41 0.03 -33.26
C LEU A 148 1.21 0.35 -34.54
N ASN A 149 0.55 0.36 -35.72
CA ASN A 149 1.17 0.59 -37.01
C ASN A 149 1.28 2.08 -37.38
N THR A 150 0.31 2.90 -36.97
CA THR A 150 0.19 4.30 -37.37
C THR A 150 0.41 5.29 -36.24
N GLY A 151 0.52 4.80 -35.01
CA GLY A 151 0.78 5.64 -33.82
C GLY A 151 2.07 6.40 -33.94
N LEU A 152 2.05 7.67 -33.53
CA LEU A 152 3.19 8.59 -33.53
C LEU A 152 3.72 8.86 -32.11
N TYR A 153 2.86 8.71 -31.13
CA TYR A 153 3.14 9.02 -29.73
C TYR A 153 3.06 7.75 -28.87
N LYS A 154 3.74 7.75 -27.76
CA LYS A 154 3.74 6.62 -26.79
C LYS A 154 2.34 6.29 -26.27
N GLU A 155 1.49 7.31 -26.11
CA GLU A 155 0.09 7.16 -25.71
C GLU A 155 -0.72 6.31 -26.71
N ASP A 156 -0.40 6.35 -27.99
CA ASP A 156 -1.06 5.51 -28.99
C ASP A 156 -0.70 4.03 -28.80
N PHE A 157 0.58 3.75 -28.51
CA PHE A 157 1.06 2.40 -28.21
C PHE A 157 0.54 1.89 -26.87
N ARG A 158 0.43 2.73 -25.85
CA ARG A 158 -0.19 2.41 -24.57
C ARG A 158 -1.67 2.07 -24.72
N LYS A 159 -2.41 2.83 -25.53
CA LYS A 159 -3.80 2.51 -25.88
C LYS A 159 -3.91 1.19 -26.64
N ALA A 160 -2.97 0.91 -27.57
CA ALA A 160 -2.92 -0.37 -28.26
C ALA A 160 -2.68 -1.54 -27.27
N PHE A 161 -1.75 -1.35 -26.34
CA PHE A 161 -1.48 -2.33 -25.28
C PHE A 161 -2.72 -2.61 -24.42
N ASP A 162 -3.45 -1.59 -23.99
CA ASP A 162 -4.68 -1.74 -23.19
C ASP A 162 -5.75 -2.53 -23.96
N GLN A 163 -5.90 -2.25 -25.24
CA GLN A 163 -6.87 -2.98 -26.08
C GLN A 163 -6.45 -4.43 -26.34
N PHE A 164 -5.16 -4.71 -26.55
CA PHE A 164 -4.66 -6.07 -26.67
C PHE A 164 -4.76 -6.84 -25.36
N THR A 165 -4.52 -6.17 -24.22
CA THR A 165 -4.70 -6.76 -22.88
C THR A 165 -6.16 -7.19 -22.68
N TYR A 166 -7.09 -6.27 -22.94
CA TYR A 166 -8.51 -6.56 -22.81
C TYR A 166 -8.96 -7.66 -23.79
N LEU A 167 -8.46 -7.65 -25.02
CA LEU A 167 -8.72 -8.71 -25.98
C LEU A 167 -8.22 -10.07 -25.47
N ASN A 168 -7.04 -10.12 -24.88
CA ASN A 168 -6.48 -11.37 -24.34
C ASN A 168 -7.27 -11.88 -23.13
N GLU A 169 -7.83 -10.99 -22.30
CA GLU A 169 -8.72 -11.36 -21.19
C GLU A 169 -10.02 -12.01 -21.68
N ILE A 170 -10.68 -11.40 -22.69
CA ILE A 170 -11.97 -11.91 -23.19
C ILE A 170 -11.81 -13.07 -24.14
N ASN A 171 -10.69 -13.14 -24.90
CA ASN A 171 -10.45 -14.16 -25.91
C ASN A 171 -8.97 -14.57 -25.98
N PRO A 172 -8.49 -15.37 -25.00
CA PRO A 172 -7.09 -15.79 -24.93
C PRO A 172 -6.62 -16.46 -26.25
N ASN A 173 -5.37 -16.17 -26.62
CA ASN A 173 -4.72 -16.71 -27.84
C ASN A 173 -5.40 -16.31 -29.17
N TYR A 174 -6.07 -15.14 -29.17
CA TYR A 174 -6.67 -14.64 -30.40
C TYR A 174 -5.59 -14.13 -31.36
N LYS A 175 -5.43 -14.76 -32.52
CA LYS A 175 -4.38 -14.46 -33.53
C LYS A 175 -2.99 -14.33 -32.88
N ASP A 176 -2.25 -13.30 -33.24
CA ASP A 176 -0.91 -12.95 -32.70
C ASP A 176 -0.96 -11.88 -31.60
N THR A 177 -2.07 -11.78 -30.87
CA THR A 177 -2.30 -10.75 -29.83
C THR A 177 -1.15 -10.69 -28.83
N ALA A 178 -0.59 -11.81 -28.39
CA ALA A 178 0.52 -11.83 -27.42
C ALA A 178 1.78 -11.13 -27.95
N LEU A 179 2.15 -11.40 -29.21
CA LEU A 179 3.30 -10.75 -29.85
C LEU A 179 3.09 -9.25 -30.01
N LYS A 180 1.88 -8.85 -30.43
CA LYS A 180 1.54 -7.43 -30.59
C LYS A 180 1.42 -6.68 -29.28
N LEU A 181 1.02 -7.36 -28.20
CA LEU A 181 1.01 -6.82 -26.87
C LEU A 181 2.43 -6.47 -26.40
N ASP A 182 3.39 -7.39 -26.59
CA ASP A 182 4.79 -7.14 -26.27
C ASP A 182 5.37 -6.01 -27.12
N GLU A 183 5.03 -5.95 -28.41
CA GLU A 183 5.46 -4.87 -29.31
C GLU A 183 4.89 -3.51 -28.85
N ALA A 184 3.61 -3.44 -28.51
CA ALA A 184 2.94 -2.24 -28.04
C ALA A 184 3.55 -1.75 -26.70
N HIS A 185 3.83 -2.69 -25.78
CA HIS A 185 4.52 -2.38 -24.54
C HIS A 185 5.89 -1.76 -24.79
N ASN A 186 6.74 -2.41 -25.59
CA ASN A 186 8.09 -1.94 -25.87
C ASN A 186 8.11 -0.56 -26.54
N LYS A 187 7.16 -0.27 -27.45
CA LYS A 187 7.04 1.06 -28.10
C LYS A 187 6.48 2.12 -27.15
N GLY A 188 5.69 1.73 -26.14
CA GLY A 188 5.09 2.62 -25.14
C GLY A 188 6.02 2.96 -23.97
N LEU A 189 7.19 2.31 -23.82
CA LEU A 189 8.12 2.53 -22.72
C LEU A 189 8.78 3.90 -22.77
N ASP A 190 8.90 4.52 -21.59
CA ASP A 190 9.78 5.64 -21.34
C ASP A 190 11.15 5.16 -20.88
N TYR A 191 12.21 5.56 -21.56
CA TYR A 191 13.58 5.24 -21.19
C TYR A 191 14.23 6.41 -20.47
N VAL A 192 14.69 6.15 -19.25
CA VAL A 192 15.34 7.15 -18.37
C VAL A 192 16.78 6.78 -18.16
N GLN A 193 17.71 7.64 -18.61
CA GLN A 193 19.11 7.53 -18.25
C GLN A 193 19.31 8.10 -16.84
N VAL A 194 20.01 7.38 -15.96
CA VAL A 194 20.34 7.86 -14.63
C VAL A 194 21.81 8.23 -14.57
N VAL A 195 22.07 9.46 -14.14
CA VAL A 195 23.42 10.01 -14.01
C VAL A 195 23.63 10.49 -12.58
N MET A 196 24.77 10.14 -11.98
CA MET A 196 25.18 10.69 -10.71
C MET A 196 26.25 11.76 -10.92
N ILE A 197 26.07 12.90 -10.24
CA ILE A 197 26.96 14.06 -10.30
C ILE A 197 27.44 14.37 -8.90
N ASN A 198 28.75 14.43 -8.70
CA ASN A 198 29.34 14.85 -7.43
C ASN A 198 29.98 16.23 -7.59
N ASP A 199 29.26 17.27 -7.23
CA ASP A 199 29.72 18.66 -7.20
C ASP A 199 30.26 19.05 -5.81
N SER A 200 30.34 18.09 -4.87
CA SER A 200 30.90 18.33 -3.52
C SER A 200 32.44 18.20 -3.54
N GLU A 201 33.10 18.79 -2.53
CA GLU A 201 34.53 18.64 -2.32
C GLU A 201 34.94 17.29 -1.68
N GLN A 202 33.95 16.47 -1.31
CA GLN A 202 34.16 15.19 -0.63
C GLN A 202 34.03 14.01 -1.61
N ILE A 203 34.74 12.94 -1.30
CA ILE A 203 34.63 11.68 -2.08
C ILE A 203 33.33 10.96 -1.70
N VAL A 204 32.53 10.65 -2.71
CA VAL A 204 31.40 9.72 -2.56
C VAL A 204 31.95 8.30 -2.68
N PRO A 205 31.76 7.42 -1.68
CA PRO A 205 32.23 6.05 -1.76
C PRO A 205 31.63 5.29 -2.94
N ASN A 206 32.45 4.60 -3.72
CA ASN A 206 31.99 3.81 -4.89
C ASN A 206 30.89 2.82 -4.51
N ARG A 207 30.96 2.25 -3.31
CA ARG A 207 29.92 1.34 -2.80
C ARG A 207 28.58 2.05 -2.61
N LEU A 208 28.58 3.28 -2.10
CA LEU A 208 27.36 4.07 -1.96
C LEU A 208 26.78 4.43 -3.32
N GLU A 209 27.63 4.84 -4.26
CA GLU A 209 27.23 5.10 -5.65
C GLU A 209 26.55 3.89 -6.28
N GLN A 210 27.16 2.72 -6.20
CA GLN A 210 26.61 1.48 -6.73
C GLN A 210 25.26 1.10 -6.07
N GLU A 211 25.11 1.33 -4.77
CA GLU A 211 23.86 1.04 -4.07
C GLU A 211 22.74 2.02 -4.43
N LEU A 212 23.06 3.31 -4.58
CA LEU A 212 22.10 4.33 -5.01
C LEU A 212 21.66 4.13 -6.47
N LEU A 213 22.55 3.65 -7.34
CA LEU A 213 22.25 3.39 -8.74
C LEU A 213 21.64 2.00 -8.99
N ASN A 214 21.54 1.14 -7.99
CA ASN A 214 20.93 -0.18 -8.14
C ASN A 214 19.39 -0.10 -8.08
N PHE A 215 18.78 0.38 -9.16
CA PHE A 215 17.33 0.56 -9.28
C PHE A 215 16.53 -0.76 -9.20
N ASN A 216 17.16 -1.90 -9.48
CA ASN A 216 16.51 -3.22 -9.32
C ASN A 216 16.05 -3.48 -7.88
N THR A 217 16.71 -2.86 -6.88
CA THR A 217 16.36 -3.02 -5.46
C THR A 217 15.26 -2.07 -5.01
N TYR A 218 14.84 -1.12 -5.84
CA TYR A 218 13.84 -0.12 -5.49
C TYR A 218 12.39 -0.65 -5.55
N GLY A 219 12.18 -1.81 -6.19
CA GLY A 219 10.84 -2.39 -6.36
C GLY A 219 9.93 -1.47 -7.17
N LEU A 220 10.47 -0.85 -8.21
CA LEU A 220 9.73 -0.01 -9.16
C LEU A 220 8.97 -0.94 -10.10
N ASN A 221 7.68 -1.13 -9.83
CA ASN A 221 6.75 -1.85 -10.71
C ASN A 221 6.03 -0.86 -11.63
N ASP A 222 6.75 0.04 -12.26
CA ASP A 222 6.17 0.93 -13.27
C ASP A 222 6.11 0.18 -14.60
N LEU A 223 4.90 0.06 -15.14
CA LEU A 223 4.65 -0.64 -16.41
C LEU A 223 5.32 0.09 -17.58
N TRP A 224 5.50 1.42 -17.48
CA TRP A 224 5.86 2.26 -18.62
C TRP A 224 7.23 2.93 -18.51
N THR A 225 7.99 2.71 -17.43
CA THR A 225 9.26 3.40 -17.23
C THR A 225 10.39 2.42 -16.95
N VAL A 226 11.50 2.57 -17.70
CA VAL A 226 12.72 1.78 -17.54
C VAL A 226 13.89 2.72 -17.23
N TYR A 227 14.58 2.46 -16.13
CA TYR A 227 15.75 3.22 -15.71
C TYR A 227 17.04 2.47 -16.04
N HIS A 228 17.97 3.14 -16.72
CA HIS A 228 19.30 2.61 -17.01
C HIS A 228 20.36 3.51 -16.39
N THR A 229 21.24 2.92 -15.58
CA THR A 229 22.41 3.60 -15.00
C THR A 229 23.61 3.57 -15.92
N ASN A 230 23.67 2.61 -16.84
CA ASN A 230 24.62 2.55 -17.91
C ASN A 230 23.90 2.76 -19.24
N ALA A 231 24.29 3.76 -19.99
CA ALA A 231 23.67 4.05 -21.28
C ALA A 231 23.88 2.89 -22.26
N LEU A 232 22.80 2.47 -22.93
CA LEU A 232 22.82 1.44 -23.97
C LEU A 232 22.81 2.11 -25.35
N GLU A 233 23.73 1.76 -26.22
CA GLU A 233 23.92 2.40 -27.53
C GLU A 233 22.68 2.28 -28.45
N ASN A 234 21.89 1.23 -28.29
CA ASN A 234 20.72 0.96 -29.13
C ASN A 234 19.42 1.58 -28.60
N ILE A 235 19.44 2.33 -27.50
CA ILE A 235 18.26 2.93 -26.89
C ILE A 235 18.36 4.45 -27.00
N LYS A 236 17.30 5.05 -27.56
CA LYS A 236 17.10 6.49 -27.48
C LYS A 236 16.42 6.79 -26.16
N TYR A 237 17.11 7.52 -25.29
CA TYR A 237 16.53 7.96 -24.02
C TYR A 237 15.58 9.13 -24.22
N ASP A 238 14.47 9.11 -23.52
CA ASP A 238 13.48 10.19 -23.49
C ASP A 238 13.80 11.19 -22.41
N TYR A 239 14.27 10.68 -21.27
CA TYR A 239 14.54 11.47 -20.07
C TYR A 239 15.91 11.16 -19.48
N GLU A 240 16.43 12.14 -18.75
CA GLU A 240 17.60 11.97 -17.88
C GLU A 240 17.22 12.30 -16.45
N MET A 241 17.58 11.43 -15.52
CA MET A 241 17.48 11.63 -14.10
C MET A 241 18.86 11.90 -13.53
N GLN A 242 19.11 13.10 -13.06
CA GLN A 242 20.36 13.51 -12.43
C GLN A 242 20.24 13.44 -10.90
N VAL A 243 21.10 12.66 -10.25
CA VAL A 243 21.28 12.64 -8.79
C VAL A 243 22.55 13.42 -8.48
N ALA A 244 22.40 14.69 -8.09
CA ALA A 244 23.52 15.59 -7.86
C ALA A 244 23.78 15.82 -6.37
N PHE A 245 24.98 15.46 -5.89
CA PHE A 245 25.46 15.84 -4.56
C PHE A 245 26.14 17.18 -4.63
N ARG A 246 25.64 18.18 -3.91
CA ARG A 246 26.13 19.56 -3.93
C ARG A 246 27.02 19.89 -2.75
N ASN A 247 26.72 19.33 -1.59
CA ASN A 247 27.48 19.60 -0.37
C ASN A 247 27.47 18.38 0.55
N ILE A 248 28.64 18.06 1.09
CA ILE A 248 28.85 17.02 2.08
C ILE A 248 29.62 17.64 3.24
N ASN A 249 28.92 17.96 4.31
CA ASN A 249 29.49 18.58 5.50
C ASN A 249 29.79 17.53 6.56
N ILE A 250 31.07 17.37 6.92
CA ILE A 250 31.48 16.44 7.96
C ILE A 250 32.03 17.24 9.13
N SER A 251 31.45 17.02 10.33
CA SER A 251 31.92 17.70 11.55
C SER A 251 33.30 17.17 11.96
N PRO A 252 34.11 17.99 12.67
CA PRO A 252 35.26 17.48 13.38
C PRO A 252 34.84 16.40 14.41
N GLU A 253 35.80 15.54 14.76
CA GLU A 253 35.69 14.60 15.85
C GLU A 253 35.63 15.33 17.19
N GLN A 254 34.65 15.04 18.01
CA GLN A 254 34.44 15.69 19.29
C GLN A 254 34.37 14.64 20.40
N VAL A 255 35.07 14.93 21.51
CA VAL A 255 34.96 14.17 22.77
C VAL A 255 34.63 15.15 23.86
N THR A 256 33.46 14.96 24.46
CA THR A 256 33.05 15.77 25.61
C THR A 256 33.07 14.94 26.89
N GLU A 257 33.54 15.53 27.97
CA GLU A 257 33.54 14.91 29.30
C GLU A 257 32.55 15.61 30.21
N LYS A 258 31.75 14.82 30.93
CA LYS A 258 30.83 15.28 31.97
C LYS A 258 31.11 14.54 33.26
N GLN A 259 31.50 15.28 34.33
CA GLN A 259 31.66 14.72 35.67
C GLN A 259 30.35 14.78 36.44
N ILE A 260 29.98 13.68 37.08
CA ILE A 260 28.79 13.51 37.91
C ILE A 260 29.22 12.88 39.23
N SER A 261 29.01 13.54 40.35
CA SER A 261 29.28 12.98 41.67
C SER A 261 27.99 12.41 42.27
N LYS A 262 28.03 11.16 42.67
CA LYS A 262 26.91 10.45 43.29
C LYS A 262 27.24 10.01 44.69
N GLU A 263 26.24 10.09 45.57
CA GLU A 263 26.33 9.66 46.95
C GLU A 263 25.06 8.87 47.29
N LYS A 264 25.22 7.71 47.96
CA LYS A 264 24.11 6.82 48.32
C LYS A 264 24.37 6.16 49.66
N GLN A 265 23.32 5.98 50.44
CA GLN A 265 23.36 5.13 51.62
C GLN A 265 23.08 3.70 51.25
N ILE A 266 23.98 2.79 51.51
CA ILE A 266 23.84 1.36 51.31
C ILE A 266 23.86 0.61 52.63
N LYS A 267 23.20 -0.54 52.67
CA LYS A 267 23.18 -1.43 53.82
C LYS A 267 24.58 -2.05 54.04
N ASP A 268 25.14 -1.87 55.22
CA ASP A 268 26.45 -2.35 55.62
C ASP A 268 26.32 -3.34 56.82
N GLY A 269 25.51 -4.37 56.58
CA GLY A 269 25.25 -5.37 57.58
C GLY A 269 24.22 -4.97 58.62
N TYR A 270 24.40 -5.37 59.86
CA TYR A 270 23.51 -5.02 60.96
C TYR A 270 24.31 -4.77 62.24
N LYS A 271 23.74 -4.05 63.18
CA LYS A 271 24.18 -3.94 64.57
C LYS A 271 23.08 -4.44 65.48
N TYR A 272 23.44 -4.90 66.70
CA TYR A 272 22.42 -5.21 67.66
C TYR A 272 21.89 -3.94 68.30
N ALA A 273 20.59 -3.89 68.55
CA ALA A 273 19.95 -2.83 69.32
C ALA A 273 20.44 -2.85 70.75
N THR A 274 20.81 -1.66 71.28
CA THR A 274 21.23 -1.56 72.67
C THR A 274 20.31 -0.57 73.40
N ASN A 275 20.11 -0.77 74.73
CA ASN A 275 19.50 0.21 75.65
C ASN A 275 20.44 1.31 75.95
N SER A 276 20.00 2.33 76.79
CA SER A 276 20.80 3.43 77.22
C SER A 276 22.04 3.08 78.05
N ASN A 277 22.08 1.87 78.62
CA ASN A 277 23.21 1.33 79.37
C ASN A 277 24.19 0.48 78.54
N GLY A 278 23.96 0.36 77.18
CA GLY A 278 24.84 -0.43 76.28
C GLY A 278 24.53 -1.94 76.22
N GLU A 279 23.48 -2.43 76.88
CA GLU A 279 23.09 -3.84 76.88
C GLU A 279 22.28 -4.14 75.67
N VAL A 280 22.54 -5.35 75.01
CA VAL A 280 21.85 -5.79 73.76
C VAL A 280 20.40 -6.15 74.07
N LEU A 281 19.48 -5.51 73.37
CA LEU A 281 18.05 -5.76 73.46
C LEU A 281 17.70 -7.14 72.81
N LYS A 282 16.79 -7.84 73.48
CA LYS A 282 16.25 -9.13 72.99
C LYS A 282 14.72 -9.02 72.73
N ASP A 283 14.21 -9.80 71.79
CA ASP A 283 12.79 -9.93 71.58
C ASP A 283 12.10 -10.81 72.61
N SER A 284 10.79 -11.00 72.54
CA SER A 284 9.99 -11.83 73.44
C SER A 284 10.39 -13.31 73.45
N LEU A 285 11.15 -13.77 72.47
CA LEU A 285 11.66 -15.13 72.32
C LEU A 285 13.13 -15.26 72.70
N GLY A 286 13.75 -14.20 73.22
CA GLY A 286 15.15 -14.19 73.67
C GLY A 286 16.17 -13.92 72.57
N ASN A 287 15.79 -13.68 71.31
CA ASN A 287 16.71 -13.41 70.22
C ASN A 287 17.19 -11.95 70.28
N LYS A 288 18.45 -11.73 69.88
CA LYS A 288 19.05 -10.37 69.81
C LYS A 288 18.41 -9.58 68.69
N ILE A 289 17.86 -8.39 68.94
CA ILE A 289 17.24 -7.50 67.94
C ILE A 289 18.34 -6.91 67.07
N LYS A 290 18.23 -7.15 65.74
CA LYS A 290 19.13 -6.62 64.72
C LYS A 290 18.54 -5.32 64.15
N ILE A 291 19.37 -4.30 64.00
CA ILE A 291 19.04 -3.04 63.33
C ILE A 291 19.98 -2.91 62.13
N ASP A 292 19.43 -2.61 60.96
CA ASP A 292 20.25 -2.40 59.78
C ASP A 292 21.27 -1.28 60.01
N LYS A 293 22.50 -1.54 59.61
CA LYS A 293 23.58 -0.56 59.59
C LYS A 293 23.75 -0.06 58.17
N PHE A 294 23.83 1.25 58.00
CA PHE A 294 24.04 1.90 56.73
C PHE A 294 25.39 2.60 56.72
N LYS A 295 26.01 2.61 55.54
CA LYS A 295 27.18 3.44 55.24
C LYS A 295 26.90 4.28 53.99
N THR A 296 27.46 5.50 53.98
CA THR A 296 27.42 6.35 52.80
C THR A 296 28.59 6.03 51.90
N VAL A 297 28.27 5.74 50.66
CA VAL A 297 29.25 5.50 49.58
C VAL A 297 29.18 6.63 48.59
N LYS A 298 30.35 6.98 48.00
CA LYS A 298 30.49 8.08 47.03
C LYS A 298 31.21 7.58 45.81
N CYS A 299 30.80 8.07 44.63
CA CYS A 299 31.44 7.80 43.39
C CYS A 299 31.44 9.02 42.47
N ASN A 300 32.59 9.36 41.93
CA ASN A 300 32.74 10.30 40.86
C ASN A 300 32.66 9.53 39.53
N PHE A 301 31.67 9.83 38.75
CA PHE A 301 31.42 9.23 37.44
C PHE A 301 31.81 10.24 36.36
N TYR A 302 32.64 9.82 35.41
CA TYR A 302 33.13 10.62 34.29
C TYR A 302 32.54 10.02 32.99
N GLN A 303 31.55 10.67 32.45
CA GLN A 303 30.92 10.27 31.21
C GLN A 303 31.63 10.94 30.02
N PHE A 304 32.05 10.16 29.05
CA PHE A 304 32.64 10.62 27.80
C PHE A 304 31.67 10.37 26.66
N THR A 305 31.46 11.40 25.85
CA THR A 305 30.63 11.27 24.62
C THR A 305 31.50 11.58 23.40
N GLN A 306 31.67 10.60 22.53
CA GLN A 306 32.30 10.75 21.23
C GLN A 306 31.21 11.08 20.21
N LEU A 307 31.35 12.19 19.50
CA LEU A 307 30.40 12.69 18.52
C LEU A 307 31.08 13.04 17.22
N LYS A 308 30.50 12.59 16.07
CA LYS A 308 30.86 13.01 14.73
C LYS A 308 29.60 12.97 13.86
N SER A 309 29.37 13.95 13.04
CA SER A 309 28.18 14.01 12.18
C SER A 309 28.56 14.26 10.72
N VAL A 310 27.70 13.82 9.82
CA VAL A 310 27.75 14.15 8.40
C VAL A 310 26.38 14.60 7.96
N GLU A 311 26.34 15.60 7.12
CA GLU A 311 25.16 16.05 6.38
C GLU A 311 25.48 15.99 4.88
N VAL A 312 24.65 15.28 4.12
CA VAL A 312 24.73 15.18 2.68
C VAL A 312 23.54 15.92 2.08
N VAL A 313 23.82 16.89 1.21
CA VAL A 313 22.81 17.73 0.55
C VAL A 313 22.99 17.65 -0.95
N GLY A 314 21.88 17.40 -1.65
CA GLY A 314 21.84 17.32 -3.10
C GLY A 314 20.43 17.57 -3.64
N ASN A 315 20.25 17.22 -4.89
CA ASN A 315 18.94 17.21 -5.54
C ASN A 315 18.84 16.11 -6.59
N VAL A 316 17.62 15.73 -6.89
CA VAL A 316 17.25 14.85 -7.98
C VAL A 316 16.49 15.67 -9.01
N SER A 317 17.03 15.81 -10.22
CA SER A 317 16.39 16.53 -11.33
C SER A 317 16.00 15.56 -12.44
N PHE A 318 14.86 15.83 -13.07
CA PHE A 318 14.39 15.11 -14.26
C PHE A 318 14.39 16.07 -15.44
N LEU A 319 15.06 15.68 -16.52
CA LEU A 319 15.17 16.45 -17.76
C LEU A 319 14.49 15.68 -18.89
N ASP A 320 13.71 16.37 -19.69
CA ASP A 320 13.23 15.86 -20.98
C ASP A 320 14.32 16.08 -22.03
N LEU A 321 14.84 14.99 -22.59
CA LEU A 321 15.92 15.05 -23.57
C LEU A 321 15.47 15.49 -24.98
N ASN A 322 14.15 15.42 -25.26
CA ASN A 322 13.61 15.90 -26.52
C ASN A 322 13.44 17.42 -26.51
N SER A 323 12.91 17.99 -25.43
CA SER A 323 12.74 19.44 -25.28
C SER A 323 13.95 20.15 -24.67
N GLN A 324 14.90 19.43 -24.10
CA GLN A 324 16.05 19.95 -23.34
C GLN A 324 15.62 20.79 -22.13
N GLN A 325 14.47 20.49 -21.52
CA GLN A 325 13.95 21.23 -20.39
C GLN A 325 13.93 20.39 -19.11
N GLN A 326 14.21 21.04 -17.98
CA GLN A 326 14.03 20.45 -16.68
C GLN A 326 12.53 20.37 -16.36
N ILE A 327 12.02 19.15 -16.15
CA ILE A 327 10.63 18.89 -15.81
C ILE A 327 10.41 19.17 -14.32
N ASN A 328 11.23 18.55 -13.48
CA ASN A 328 11.11 18.60 -12.03
C ASN A 328 12.48 18.58 -11.34
N SER A 329 12.52 19.07 -10.09
CA SER A 329 13.67 18.92 -9.20
C SER A 329 13.17 18.73 -7.77
N TYR A 330 13.79 17.79 -7.07
CA TYR A 330 13.45 17.40 -5.71
C TYR A 330 14.67 17.50 -4.81
N PRO A 331 14.59 18.09 -3.61
CA PRO A 331 15.70 18.09 -2.68
C PRO A 331 15.98 16.66 -2.19
N LEU A 332 17.27 16.34 -2.07
CA LEU A 332 17.76 15.10 -1.51
C LEU A 332 18.77 15.44 -0.41
N ALA A 333 18.43 15.18 0.85
CA ALA A 333 19.32 15.45 1.96
C ALA A 333 19.22 14.32 3.01
N SER A 334 20.36 13.99 3.62
CA SER A 334 20.46 13.02 4.71
C SER A 334 21.49 13.45 5.72
N GLN A 335 21.30 12.99 6.95
CA GLN A 335 22.22 13.20 8.05
C GLN A 335 22.49 11.89 8.77
N PHE A 336 23.76 11.65 9.13
CA PHE A 336 24.14 10.57 10.02
C PHE A 336 24.95 11.11 11.18
N ILE A 337 24.71 10.58 12.39
CA ILE A 337 25.38 10.99 13.62
C ILE A 337 25.98 9.73 14.27
N PHE A 338 27.32 9.70 14.31
CA PHE A 338 28.03 8.76 15.15
C PHE A 338 28.03 9.31 16.57
N ASN A 339 27.47 8.56 17.53
CA ASN A 339 27.40 8.90 18.94
C ASN A 339 27.76 7.66 19.76
N HIS A 340 28.89 7.72 20.48
CA HIS A 340 29.33 6.66 21.38
C HIS A 340 29.60 7.22 22.75
N VAL A 341 28.99 6.59 23.78
CA VAL A 341 29.10 7.01 25.16
C VAL A 341 29.78 5.91 25.97
N TYR A 342 30.79 6.27 26.72
CA TYR A 342 31.47 5.40 27.69
C TYR A 342 31.76 6.15 28.96
N ALA A 343 32.14 5.45 30.05
CA ALA A 343 32.43 6.11 31.30
C ALA A 343 33.63 5.50 32.04
N LYS A 344 34.19 6.32 32.96
CA LYS A 344 35.13 5.90 33.97
C LYS A 344 34.60 6.30 35.34
N HIS A 345 35.12 5.69 36.39
CA HIS A 345 34.71 6.06 37.75
C HIS A 345 35.91 6.12 38.70
N ASN A 346 35.70 6.86 39.78
CA ASN A 346 36.57 6.85 40.93
C ASN A 346 35.69 6.84 42.20
N GLY A 347 35.79 5.77 42.99
CA GLY A 347 34.98 5.51 44.16
C GLY A 347 34.14 4.24 44.07
N ASP A 348 33.16 4.10 44.96
CA ASP A 348 32.33 2.91 45.10
C ASP A 348 31.14 2.95 44.08
N THR A 349 31.12 1.98 43.18
CA THR A 349 30.09 1.88 42.12
C THR A 349 28.67 1.63 42.66
N ASN A 350 28.53 1.20 43.92
CA ASN A 350 27.21 1.05 44.55
C ASN A 350 26.50 2.41 44.79
N ALA A 351 27.23 3.52 44.67
CA ALA A 351 26.65 4.87 44.68
C ALA A 351 25.96 5.25 43.36
N LEU A 352 26.25 4.52 42.24
CA LEU A 352 25.74 4.84 40.90
C LEU A 352 24.30 4.35 40.71
N GLU A 353 23.61 4.95 39.76
CA GLU A 353 22.31 4.52 39.26
C GLU A 353 22.48 3.32 38.29
N GLU A 354 21.41 2.52 38.11
CA GLU A 354 21.49 1.28 37.34
C GLU A 354 21.81 1.54 35.85
N ASP A 355 21.39 2.66 35.29
CA ASP A 355 21.66 3.09 33.92
C ASP A 355 23.09 3.60 33.68
N MET A 356 23.80 3.96 34.73
CA MET A 356 25.20 4.43 34.68
C MET A 356 26.20 3.27 34.64
N VAL A 357 25.88 2.17 35.29
CA VAL A 357 26.79 1.02 35.43
C VAL A 357 27.21 0.37 34.12
N PRO A 358 26.29 0.17 33.11
CA PRO A 358 26.67 -0.42 31.81
C PRO A 358 27.71 0.40 31.06
N LEU A 359 27.70 1.74 31.21
CA LEU A 359 28.66 2.63 30.54
C LEU A 359 30.11 2.46 31.03
N LEU A 360 30.31 1.90 32.21
CA LEU A 360 31.62 1.58 32.78
C LEU A 360 32.27 0.37 32.09
N GLN A 361 31.49 -0.46 31.38
CA GLN A 361 31.97 -1.61 30.64
C GLN A 361 32.39 -1.25 29.21
N LEU A 362 32.07 -0.03 28.79
CA LEU A 362 32.43 0.53 27.49
C LEU A 362 33.75 1.31 27.58
N SER A 363 34.42 1.41 26.45
CA SER A 363 35.64 2.18 26.27
C SER A 363 35.57 3.04 25.02
N ALA A 364 36.49 4.00 24.88
CA ALA A 364 36.62 4.76 23.66
C ALA A 364 36.80 3.83 22.44
N VAL A 365 36.13 4.13 21.35
CA VAL A 365 36.26 3.44 20.08
C VAL A 365 36.87 4.38 19.03
N PRO A 366 37.52 3.87 17.97
CA PRO A 366 37.97 4.72 16.88
C PRO A 366 36.77 5.42 16.22
N PHE A 367 36.95 6.70 15.86
CA PHE A 367 35.93 7.39 15.06
C PHE A 367 35.84 6.77 13.67
N PRO A 368 34.63 6.70 13.06
CA PRO A 368 34.47 6.34 11.67
C PRO A 368 35.24 7.30 10.76
N SER A 369 35.81 6.77 9.66
CA SER A 369 36.40 7.61 8.64
C SER A 369 35.37 8.53 7.99
N ASN A 370 35.80 9.61 7.32
CA ASN A 370 34.88 10.49 6.61
C ASN A 370 34.09 9.73 5.54
N GLU A 371 34.75 8.81 4.85
CA GLU A 371 34.14 7.94 3.83
C GLU A 371 33.05 7.03 4.45
N GLN A 372 33.32 6.43 5.63
CA GLN A 372 32.33 5.63 6.33
C GLN A 372 31.14 6.47 6.79
N MET A 373 31.36 7.69 7.26
CA MET A 373 30.26 8.59 7.67
C MET A 373 29.33 8.91 6.47
N VAL A 374 29.90 9.19 5.29
CA VAL A 374 29.13 9.43 4.06
C VAL A 374 28.35 8.18 3.65
N TYR A 375 28.99 7.00 3.75
CA TYR A 375 28.33 5.74 3.45
C TYR A 375 27.16 5.45 4.38
N ASP A 376 27.32 5.69 5.69
CA ASP A 376 26.28 5.44 6.70
C ASP A 376 25.06 6.38 6.53
N ALA A 377 25.22 7.57 5.93
CA ALA A 377 24.12 8.42 5.51
C ALA A 377 23.35 7.85 4.29
N GLY A 378 23.91 6.85 3.61
CA GLY A 378 23.41 6.31 2.34
C GLY A 378 22.07 5.60 2.43
N GLU A 379 21.79 4.89 3.52
CA GLU A 379 20.51 4.17 3.68
C GLU A 379 19.31 5.13 3.66
N ASP A 380 19.42 6.26 4.34
CA ASP A 380 18.37 7.29 4.32
C ASP A 380 18.29 7.98 2.95
N LEU A 381 19.44 8.24 2.30
CA LEU A 381 19.47 8.75 0.92
C LEU A 381 18.75 7.81 -0.05
N LYS A 382 19.02 6.50 0.04
CA LYS A 382 18.40 5.48 -0.80
C LYS A 382 16.88 5.43 -0.60
N ALA A 383 16.43 5.48 0.66
CA ALA A 383 15.00 5.50 0.98
C ALA A 383 14.30 6.75 0.42
N LYS A 384 14.93 7.91 0.53
CA LYS A 384 14.41 9.18 -0.01
C LYS A 384 14.41 9.18 -1.54
N LEU A 385 15.50 8.72 -2.17
CA LEU A 385 15.60 8.60 -3.62
C LEU A 385 14.51 7.66 -4.18
N LYS A 386 14.32 6.50 -3.54
CA LYS A 386 13.21 5.60 -3.86
C LYS A 386 11.86 6.31 -3.77
N GLY A 387 11.62 7.08 -2.70
CA GLY A 387 10.38 7.86 -2.53
C GLY A 387 10.19 8.93 -3.61
N ILE A 388 11.26 9.54 -4.11
CA ILE A 388 11.20 10.51 -5.22
C ILE A 388 10.81 9.79 -6.52
N VAL A 389 11.53 8.74 -6.87
CA VAL A 389 11.32 8.00 -8.13
C VAL A 389 9.92 7.39 -8.20
N THR A 390 9.43 6.80 -7.10
CA THR A 390 8.07 6.20 -7.06
C THR A 390 6.94 7.21 -7.17
N ARG A 391 7.16 8.46 -6.79
CA ARG A 391 6.14 9.53 -6.88
C ARG A 391 6.19 10.31 -8.18
N HIS A 392 7.35 10.36 -8.81
CA HIS A 392 7.51 11.05 -10.08
C HIS A 392 6.74 10.31 -11.20
N ARG A 393 6.09 11.07 -12.08
CA ARG A 393 5.44 10.55 -13.29
C ARG A 393 5.89 11.41 -14.45
N PHE A 394 6.27 10.74 -15.53
CA PHE A 394 6.50 11.39 -16.81
C PHE A 394 5.14 11.58 -17.49
N ASN A 395 4.86 12.78 -17.93
CA ASN A 395 3.60 13.14 -18.61
C ASN A 395 3.80 13.16 -20.12
#